data_1ff2e841500d2a35294475e571b20d99
#
_entry.id   1ff2e841500d2a35294475e571b20d99
#
_cell.length_a   1.000
_cell.length_b   1.000
_cell.length_c   1.000
_cell.angle_alpha   90.00
_cell.angle_beta   90.00
_cell.angle_gamma   90.00
#
_symmetry.space_group_name_H-M   'P 1'
#
loop_
_entity.id
_entity.type
_entity.pdbx_description
1 polymer ?
#
loop_
_entity_poly.entity_id
_entity_poly.type
_entity_poly.pdbx_seq_one_letter_code
_entity_poly.pdbx_strand_id
1 'polypeptide(L)'
;MRILIIQGSPRHPDSCSGEQSKTRTLIPRAIGPFAGRAEFDFLDLAVAPDATPVQPCKGCVSTANGYHCHWPCSCYGPKAFDDDDRTTPDLMHDRKVYQRMKAADAFLLFSPVHWYAVPTSVKAMFDRLACANLTLTREQAAQYGFGKDPTKTQPAEQSGRHDRLLKNHLAGKVAGFFIHGDGGANDYTKRRPPGSYRAHQGSPTEPDVVDAVMPIVWQCRWSGITVPDDLIVGVTSGKGVPYSENRFNEAIIGAAHELINRVINRIESR
;
A
#
# COMPACT_ATOMS: atom_id res chain seq x y z
N MET A 1 15.47 -4.31 -12.51
CA MET A 1 14.11 -4.26 -11.92
C MET A 1 14.04 -3.14 -10.89
N ARG A 2 12.88 -2.55 -10.72
CA ARG A 2 12.65 -1.45 -9.77
C ARG A 2 11.61 -1.86 -8.72
N ILE A 3 11.96 -1.74 -7.45
CA ILE A 3 11.10 -2.10 -6.32
C ILE A 3 10.82 -0.86 -5.48
N LEU A 4 9.54 -0.50 -5.34
CA LEU A 4 9.13 0.59 -4.46
C LEU A 4 9.01 0.08 -3.02
N ILE A 5 9.83 0.62 -2.14
CA ILE A 5 9.80 0.36 -0.70
C ILE A 5 8.93 1.40 -0.02
N ILE A 6 7.85 0.97 0.62
CA ILE A 6 6.91 1.84 1.31
C ILE A 6 7.11 1.71 2.82
N GLN A 7 7.56 2.78 3.45
CA GLN A 7 7.66 2.90 4.90
C GLN A 7 6.31 3.38 5.46
N GLY A 8 5.59 2.49 6.16
CA GLY A 8 4.22 2.74 6.62
C GLY A 8 4.09 3.26 8.05
N SER A 9 5.17 3.34 8.84
CA SER A 9 5.08 3.86 10.20
C SER A 9 4.82 5.37 10.20
N PRO A 10 3.84 5.87 10.96
CA PRO A 10 3.58 7.31 11.06
C PRO A 10 4.57 8.03 11.95
N ARG A 11 5.43 7.31 12.69
CA ARG A 11 6.37 7.90 13.64
C ARG A 11 7.48 8.67 12.92
N HIS A 12 7.64 9.93 13.31
CA HIS A 12 8.69 10.84 12.83
C HIS A 12 9.54 11.33 14.02
N PRO A 13 10.83 11.62 13.87
CA PRO A 13 11.65 12.16 14.94
C PRO A 13 11.08 13.43 15.60
N ASP A 14 10.40 14.27 14.79
CA ASP A 14 9.77 15.51 15.25
C ASP A 14 8.37 15.29 15.84
N SER A 15 7.88 14.05 15.92
CA SER A 15 6.65 13.73 16.64
C SER A 15 6.89 13.71 18.17
N CYS A 16 5.82 13.70 18.95
CA CYS A 16 5.87 13.88 20.40
C CYS A 16 6.80 12.92 21.15
N SER A 17 7.11 11.75 20.57
CA SER A 17 8.08 10.81 21.17
C SER A 17 9.53 11.19 20.93
N GLY A 18 9.84 12.03 19.94
CA GLY A 18 11.21 12.37 19.55
C GLY A 18 12.04 11.19 19.03
N GLU A 19 11.39 10.06 18.68
CA GLU A 19 12.08 8.83 18.34
C GLU A 19 11.88 8.42 16.88
N GLN A 20 12.95 7.87 16.31
CA GLN A 20 12.91 7.30 14.96
C GLN A 20 12.04 6.05 14.92
N SER A 21 11.31 5.88 13.81
CA SER A 21 10.53 4.68 13.55
C SER A 21 11.40 3.44 13.43
N LYS A 22 11.04 2.35 14.14
CA LYS A 22 11.69 1.03 13.99
C LYS A 22 11.64 0.56 12.53
N THR A 23 10.51 0.75 11.86
CA THR A 23 10.34 0.39 10.44
C THR A 23 11.38 1.09 9.58
N ARG A 24 11.59 2.39 9.80
CA ARG A 24 12.56 3.19 9.05
C ARG A 24 14.00 2.72 9.29
N THR A 25 14.34 2.28 10.50
CA THR A 25 15.69 1.74 10.81
C THR A 25 15.91 0.34 10.24
N LEU A 26 14.85 -0.46 10.08
CA LEU A 26 14.94 -1.80 9.50
C LEU A 26 15.23 -1.75 7.99
N ILE A 27 14.56 -0.87 7.27
CA ILE A 27 14.56 -0.89 5.79
C ILE A 27 15.98 -0.85 5.19
N PRO A 28 16.90 0.05 5.58
CA PRO A 28 18.26 0.05 5.04
C PRO A 28 19.02 -1.27 5.27
N ARG A 29 18.82 -1.91 6.42
CA ARG A 29 19.42 -3.20 6.73
C ARG A 29 18.80 -4.31 5.89
N ALA A 30 17.50 -4.24 5.65
CA ALA A 30 16.77 -5.23 4.87
C ALA A 30 17.14 -5.19 3.37
N ILE A 31 17.27 -4.01 2.77
CA ILE A 31 17.54 -3.85 1.33
C ILE A 31 19.02 -3.92 0.97
N GLY A 32 19.91 -3.59 1.91
CA GLY A 32 21.36 -3.48 1.66
C GLY A 32 21.98 -4.66 0.91
N PRO A 33 21.73 -5.91 1.30
CA PRO A 33 22.26 -7.08 0.59
C PRO A 33 21.81 -7.23 -0.86
N PHE A 34 20.77 -6.55 -1.27
CA PHE A 34 20.15 -6.68 -2.59
C PHE A 34 20.43 -5.49 -3.53
N ALA A 35 21.23 -4.53 -3.12
CA ALA A 35 21.53 -3.32 -3.91
C ALA A 35 22.11 -3.61 -5.31
N GLY A 36 22.77 -4.75 -5.49
CA GLY A 36 23.27 -5.21 -6.80
C GLY A 36 22.23 -5.94 -7.68
N ARG A 37 21.05 -6.29 -7.12
CA ARG A 37 20.02 -7.06 -7.83
C ARG A 37 18.80 -6.23 -8.24
N ALA A 38 18.51 -5.16 -7.51
CA ALA A 38 17.35 -4.31 -7.76
C ALA A 38 17.66 -2.84 -7.44
N GLU A 39 17.01 -1.94 -8.15
CA GLU A 39 16.89 -0.53 -7.79
C GLU A 39 15.76 -0.39 -6.76
N PHE A 40 16.09 0.17 -5.60
CA PHE A 40 15.11 0.42 -4.54
C PHE A 40 14.73 1.90 -4.51
N ASP A 41 13.45 2.16 -4.74
CA ASP A 41 12.84 3.48 -4.64
C ASP A 41 12.13 3.60 -3.28
N PHE A 42 12.51 4.58 -2.44
CA PHE A 42 12.03 4.68 -1.06
C PHE A 42 10.92 5.73 -0.92
N LEU A 43 9.74 5.30 -0.52
CA LEU A 43 8.58 6.14 -0.19
C LEU A 43 8.32 6.10 1.32
N ASP A 44 8.49 7.24 1.96
CA ASP A 44 8.20 7.41 3.38
C ASP A 44 6.82 8.05 3.59
N LEU A 45 5.94 7.37 4.32
CA LEU A 45 4.62 7.87 4.69
C LEU A 45 4.60 8.59 6.04
N ALA A 46 5.71 8.57 6.81
CA ALA A 46 5.86 9.43 7.96
C ALA A 46 6.18 10.85 7.49
N VAL A 47 5.44 11.79 8.01
CA VAL A 47 5.63 13.21 7.73
C VAL A 47 5.89 13.97 9.02
N ALA A 48 6.68 15.03 8.95
CA ALA A 48 6.81 15.96 10.06
C ALA A 48 5.42 16.54 10.42
N PRO A 49 5.21 17.00 11.65
CA PRO A 49 3.89 17.49 12.09
C PRO A 49 3.28 18.60 11.24
N ASP A 50 4.12 19.40 10.60
CA ASP A 50 3.77 20.50 9.71
C ASP A 50 3.73 20.14 8.22
N ALA A 51 4.09 18.91 7.87
CA ALA A 51 4.16 18.46 6.48
C ALA A 51 2.81 17.92 5.98
N THR A 52 2.68 17.90 4.66
CA THR A 52 1.48 17.45 3.96
C THR A 52 1.23 15.96 4.17
N PRO A 53 0.08 15.57 4.75
CA PRO A 53 -0.26 14.15 4.95
C PRO A 53 -0.78 13.50 3.67
N VAL A 54 -0.97 12.18 3.72
CA VAL A 54 -1.82 11.48 2.75
C VAL A 54 -3.27 11.86 3.02
N GLN A 55 -3.91 12.54 2.08
CA GLN A 55 -5.31 12.91 2.18
C GLN A 55 -6.23 11.68 2.00
N PRO A 56 -7.37 11.61 2.71
CA PRO A 56 -8.29 10.48 2.62
C PRO A 56 -9.00 10.41 1.27
N CYS A 57 -9.37 9.21 0.84
CA CYS A 57 -10.21 9.02 -0.34
C CYS A 57 -11.59 9.68 -0.13
N LYS A 58 -12.08 10.39 -1.14
CA LYS A 58 -13.41 11.04 -1.11
C LYS A 58 -14.55 10.10 -1.51
N GLY A 59 -14.25 8.83 -1.85
CA GLY A 59 -15.28 7.88 -2.26
C GLY A 59 -16.01 8.31 -3.54
N CYS A 60 -15.30 8.89 -4.51
CA CYS A 60 -15.92 9.45 -5.73
C CYS A 60 -16.59 8.40 -6.60
N VAL A 61 -16.25 7.12 -6.42
CA VAL A 61 -16.84 6.02 -7.19
C VAL A 61 -18.29 5.84 -6.75
N SER A 62 -19.20 6.16 -7.65
CA SER A 62 -20.64 6.13 -7.38
C SER A 62 -21.44 5.91 -8.67
N THR A 63 -22.73 5.64 -8.55
CA THR A 63 -23.64 5.56 -9.70
C THR A 63 -23.70 6.88 -10.48
N ALA A 64 -23.57 8.02 -9.80
CA ALA A 64 -23.62 9.34 -10.42
C ALA A 64 -22.47 9.60 -11.40
N ASN A 65 -21.32 8.94 -11.23
CA ASN A 65 -20.19 9.04 -12.14
C ASN A 65 -19.88 7.71 -12.86
N GLY A 66 -20.86 6.81 -12.95
CA GLY A 66 -20.72 5.53 -13.65
C GLY A 66 -19.68 4.60 -13.04
N TYR A 67 -19.44 4.68 -11.73
CA TYR A 67 -18.44 3.90 -10.99
C TYR A 67 -16.99 4.14 -11.42
N HIS A 68 -16.68 5.35 -11.88
CA HIS A 68 -15.33 5.69 -12.34
C HIS A 68 -14.58 6.54 -11.33
N CYS A 69 -13.27 6.46 -11.44
CA CYS A 69 -12.32 7.31 -10.73
C CYS A 69 -11.30 7.86 -11.72
N HIS A 70 -10.41 8.73 -11.28
CA HIS A 70 -9.34 9.31 -12.09
C HIS A 70 -7.99 8.75 -11.70
N TRP A 71 -7.15 8.46 -12.70
CA TRP A 71 -5.76 8.08 -12.48
C TRP A 71 -4.82 9.09 -13.15
N PRO A 72 -3.95 9.77 -12.40
CA PRO A 72 -3.91 9.83 -10.93
C PRO A 72 -5.20 10.41 -10.34
N CYS A 73 -5.46 10.14 -9.04
CA CYS A 73 -6.66 10.66 -8.38
C CYS A 73 -6.67 12.19 -8.40
N SER A 74 -7.73 12.79 -8.87
CA SER A 74 -7.88 14.25 -9.04
C SER A 74 -8.56 14.96 -7.87
N CYS A 75 -8.90 14.26 -6.77
CA CYS A 75 -9.63 14.88 -5.66
C CYS A 75 -8.84 15.98 -4.95
N TYR A 76 -7.51 15.93 -5.00
CA TYR A 76 -6.61 16.86 -4.31
C TYR A 76 -5.53 17.45 -5.22
N GLY A 77 -5.36 16.88 -6.40
CA GLY A 77 -4.46 17.35 -7.43
C GLY A 77 -5.20 18.09 -8.55
N PRO A 78 -4.49 18.42 -9.63
CA PRO A 78 -5.09 19.00 -10.82
C PRO A 78 -6.22 18.10 -11.32
N LYS A 79 -7.39 18.67 -11.49
CA LYS A 79 -8.54 17.93 -12.00
C LYS A 79 -8.34 17.61 -13.48
N ALA A 80 -8.46 16.34 -13.83
CA ALA A 80 -8.24 15.87 -15.20
C ALA A 80 -9.22 16.48 -16.24
N PHE A 81 -10.35 17.05 -15.79
CA PHE A 81 -11.45 17.52 -16.63
C PHE A 81 -11.95 18.94 -16.28
N ASP A 82 -11.26 19.63 -15.40
CA ASP A 82 -11.67 20.95 -14.93
C ASP A 82 -10.47 21.88 -14.99
N ASP A 83 -10.65 23.10 -15.49
CA ASP A 83 -9.60 24.13 -15.59
C ASP A 83 -9.33 24.80 -14.21
N ASP A 84 -9.85 24.22 -13.14
CA ASP A 84 -9.68 24.70 -11.78
C ASP A 84 -8.32 24.23 -11.22
N ASP A 85 -7.36 25.14 -11.20
CA ASP A 85 -5.99 24.91 -10.69
C ASP A 85 -5.91 24.77 -9.15
N ARG A 86 -7.04 24.78 -8.44
CA ARG A 86 -7.04 24.61 -7.00
C ARG A 86 -6.58 23.22 -6.62
N THR A 87 -5.43 23.16 -5.98
CA THR A 87 -4.86 21.95 -5.43
C THR A 87 -4.88 22.00 -3.90
N THR A 88 -5.29 20.92 -3.27
CA THR A 88 -5.08 20.74 -1.83
C THR A 88 -3.76 19.99 -1.64
N PRO A 89 -2.86 20.46 -0.77
CA PRO A 89 -1.63 19.75 -0.49
C PRO A 89 -1.89 18.29 -0.12
N ASP A 90 -1.20 17.38 -0.78
CA ASP A 90 -1.44 15.94 -0.67
C ASP A 90 -0.17 15.15 -0.98
N LEU A 91 0.31 14.36 -0.03
CA LEU A 91 1.53 13.56 -0.15
C LEU A 91 1.52 12.68 -1.41
N MET A 92 0.34 12.15 -1.80
CA MET A 92 0.23 11.29 -2.99
C MET A 92 0.69 12.00 -4.27
N HIS A 93 0.42 13.29 -4.40
CA HIS A 93 0.87 14.12 -5.52
C HIS A 93 2.27 14.65 -5.29
N ASP A 94 2.57 15.21 -4.13
CA ASP A 94 3.86 15.81 -3.78
C ASP A 94 5.01 14.81 -3.91
N ARG A 95 4.78 13.55 -3.53
CA ARG A 95 5.76 12.45 -3.63
C ARG A 95 5.60 11.61 -4.89
N LYS A 96 4.76 12.02 -5.83
CA LYS A 96 4.51 11.32 -7.12
C LYS A 96 4.18 9.83 -6.94
N VAL A 97 3.36 9.50 -5.93
CA VAL A 97 3.11 8.10 -5.53
C VAL A 97 2.51 7.30 -6.69
N TYR A 98 1.57 7.87 -7.44
CA TYR A 98 0.95 7.19 -8.59
C TYR A 98 1.97 6.82 -9.67
N GLN A 99 2.86 7.75 -10.01
CA GLN A 99 3.90 7.55 -11.01
C GLN A 99 4.92 6.51 -10.55
N ARG A 100 5.32 6.58 -9.27
CA ARG A 100 6.27 5.63 -8.66
C ARG A 100 5.67 4.23 -8.60
N MET A 101 4.42 4.08 -8.17
CA MET A 101 3.70 2.79 -8.19
C MET A 101 3.60 2.21 -9.60
N LYS A 102 3.33 3.08 -10.61
CA LYS A 102 3.25 2.65 -12.01
C LYS A 102 4.63 2.23 -12.55
N ALA A 103 5.69 2.93 -12.20
CA ALA A 103 7.04 2.67 -12.69
C ALA A 103 7.71 1.44 -12.06
N ALA A 104 7.30 1.06 -10.85
CA ALA A 104 7.87 -0.08 -10.15
C ALA A 104 7.37 -1.42 -10.73
N ASP A 105 8.24 -2.43 -10.75
CA ASP A 105 7.88 -3.82 -11.08
C ASP A 105 7.17 -4.51 -9.89
N ALA A 106 7.56 -4.10 -8.68
CA ALA A 106 6.95 -4.55 -7.43
C ALA A 106 6.95 -3.45 -6.39
N PHE A 107 6.17 -3.64 -5.31
CA PHE A 107 6.30 -2.84 -4.11
C PHE A 107 6.30 -3.70 -2.85
N LEU A 108 6.99 -3.21 -1.84
CA LEU A 108 7.12 -3.82 -0.53
C LEU A 108 6.66 -2.82 0.53
N LEU A 109 5.63 -3.17 1.26
CA LEU A 109 5.16 -2.40 2.41
C LEU A 109 5.83 -2.94 3.68
N PHE A 110 6.57 -2.08 4.36
CA PHE A 110 7.04 -2.28 5.72
C PHE A 110 6.20 -1.44 6.66
N SER A 111 5.45 -2.06 7.57
CA SER A 111 4.49 -1.34 8.41
C SER A 111 4.38 -1.93 9.81
N PRO A 112 4.28 -1.09 10.84
CA PRO A 112 3.82 -1.58 12.14
C PRO A 112 2.33 -1.87 12.11
N VAL A 113 1.88 -2.71 13.04
CA VAL A 113 0.47 -2.75 13.47
C VAL A 113 0.18 -1.53 14.33
N HIS A 114 -0.91 -0.86 14.04
CA HIS A 114 -1.39 0.29 14.80
C HIS A 114 -2.88 0.10 15.13
N TRP A 115 -3.18 -0.22 16.40
CA TRP A 115 -4.56 -0.52 16.84
C TRP A 115 -5.24 -1.58 15.96
N TYR A 116 -4.62 -2.76 15.87
CA TYR A 116 -5.11 -3.92 15.12
C TYR A 116 -5.24 -3.74 13.60
N ALA A 117 -4.74 -2.65 13.05
CA ALA A 117 -4.76 -2.36 11.62
C ALA A 117 -3.41 -1.78 11.16
N VAL A 118 -3.28 -1.52 9.87
CA VAL A 118 -2.20 -0.69 9.35
C VAL A 118 -2.42 0.78 9.75
N PRO A 119 -1.37 1.60 9.87
CA PRO A 119 -1.49 3.03 10.14
C PRO A 119 -2.41 3.76 9.15
N THR A 120 -3.05 4.82 9.61
CA THR A 120 -4.02 5.59 8.81
C THR A 120 -3.44 6.09 7.49
N SER A 121 -2.17 6.53 7.46
CA SER A 121 -1.50 6.97 6.23
C SER A 121 -1.39 5.86 5.20
N VAL A 122 -1.11 4.62 5.63
CA VAL A 122 -1.08 3.44 4.77
C VAL A 122 -2.48 3.16 4.22
N LYS A 123 -3.48 3.10 5.09
CA LYS A 123 -4.87 2.85 4.67
C LYS A 123 -5.35 3.92 3.69
N ALA A 124 -5.12 5.20 4.01
CA ALA A 124 -5.49 6.31 3.13
C ALA A 124 -4.80 6.22 1.75
N MET A 125 -3.51 5.87 1.70
CA MET A 125 -2.79 5.66 0.45
C MET A 125 -3.44 4.57 -0.39
N PHE A 126 -3.72 3.40 0.20
CA PHE A 126 -4.33 2.30 -0.53
C PHE A 126 -5.77 2.59 -0.94
N ASP A 127 -6.57 3.27 -0.12
CA ASP A 127 -7.92 3.72 -0.52
C ASP A 127 -7.88 4.63 -1.75
N ARG A 128 -6.85 5.48 -1.83
CA ARG A 128 -6.62 6.35 -3.00
C ARG A 128 -6.14 5.58 -4.23
N LEU A 129 -5.49 4.42 -4.05
CA LEU A 129 -5.07 3.54 -5.16
C LEU A 129 -6.21 2.72 -5.76
N ALA A 130 -7.40 2.71 -5.18
CA ALA A 130 -8.58 2.11 -5.80
C ALA A 130 -8.84 2.65 -7.21
N CYS A 131 -8.45 3.90 -7.49
CA CYS A 131 -8.52 4.49 -8.82
C CYS A 131 -7.69 3.73 -9.88
N ALA A 132 -6.71 2.92 -9.50
CA ALA A 132 -5.89 2.17 -10.46
C ALA A 132 -6.71 1.21 -11.32
N ASN A 133 -7.83 0.70 -10.80
CA ASN A 133 -8.69 -0.28 -11.45
C ASN A 133 -10.03 0.30 -11.91
N LEU A 134 -10.30 1.57 -11.65
CA LEU A 134 -11.60 2.19 -11.87
C LEU A 134 -11.50 3.44 -12.77
N THR A 135 -10.52 3.50 -13.68
CA THR A 135 -10.28 4.71 -14.46
C THR A 135 -10.56 4.53 -15.95
N LEU A 136 -11.10 5.59 -16.54
CA LEU A 136 -11.15 5.79 -17.97
C LEU A 136 -10.04 6.74 -18.42
N THR A 137 -9.64 6.65 -19.68
CA THR A 137 -8.88 7.73 -20.31
C THR A 137 -9.78 8.95 -20.52
N ARG A 138 -9.19 10.13 -20.75
CA ARG A 138 -9.95 11.35 -21.04
C ARG A 138 -10.86 11.17 -22.28
N GLU A 139 -10.35 10.50 -23.30
CA GLU A 139 -11.07 10.19 -24.53
C GLU A 139 -12.25 9.24 -24.29
N GLN A 140 -12.02 8.20 -23.50
CA GLN A 140 -13.07 7.26 -23.09
C GLN A 140 -14.14 7.98 -22.26
N ALA A 141 -13.74 8.82 -21.30
CA ALA A 141 -14.67 9.59 -20.49
C ALA A 141 -15.55 10.52 -21.36
N ALA A 142 -14.95 11.21 -22.32
CA ALA A 142 -15.65 12.07 -23.26
C ALA A 142 -16.61 11.27 -24.16
N GLN A 143 -16.18 10.11 -24.67
CA GLN A 143 -16.98 9.21 -25.49
C GLN A 143 -18.25 8.72 -24.79
N TYR A 144 -18.16 8.50 -23.47
CA TYR A 144 -19.27 8.00 -22.66
C TYR A 144 -20.06 9.11 -21.96
N GLY A 145 -19.73 10.39 -22.21
CA GLY A 145 -20.44 11.53 -21.63
C GLY A 145 -20.16 11.77 -20.16
N PHE A 146 -19.06 11.19 -19.62
CA PHE A 146 -18.65 11.40 -18.25
C PHE A 146 -17.97 12.77 -18.06
N GLY A 147 -18.25 13.42 -16.95
CA GLY A 147 -17.47 14.56 -16.47
C GLY A 147 -18.16 15.92 -16.43
N LYS A 148 -19.12 16.22 -17.28
CA LYS A 148 -19.82 17.54 -17.25
C LYS A 148 -21.32 17.47 -17.06
N ASP A 149 -21.93 16.32 -17.30
CA ASP A 149 -23.38 16.17 -17.18
C ASP A 149 -23.73 14.84 -16.51
N PRO A 150 -24.05 14.87 -15.21
CA PRO A 150 -24.42 13.67 -14.48
C PRO A 150 -25.69 12.99 -15.01
N THR A 151 -26.52 13.70 -15.81
CA THR A 151 -27.72 13.11 -16.40
C THR A 151 -27.42 12.22 -17.60
N LYS A 152 -26.21 12.33 -18.17
CA LYS A 152 -25.73 11.52 -19.30
C LYS A 152 -24.92 10.30 -18.89
N THR A 153 -24.76 10.08 -17.60
CA THR A 153 -24.09 8.90 -17.08
C THR A 153 -24.98 7.68 -17.33
N GLN A 154 -24.55 6.78 -18.20
CA GLN A 154 -25.27 5.52 -18.40
C GLN A 154 -25.11 4.65 -17.15
N PRO A 155 -26.19 4.03 -16.64
CA PRO A 155 -26.09 3.10 -15.53
C PRO A 155 -25.10 1.98 -15.84
N ALA A 156 -24.31 1.60 -14.84
CA ALA A 156 -23.34 0.52 -14.96
C ALA A 156 -23.94 -0.81 -15.44
N GLU A 157 -25.22 -1.03 -15.20
CA GLU A 157 -25.98 -2.19 -15.63
C GLU A 157 -26.11 -2.34 -17.16
N GLN A 158 -26.00 -1.26 -17.92
CA GLN A 158 -25.91 -1.34 -19.38
C GLN A 158 -24.52 -1.69 -19.87
N SER A 159 -23.62 -1.96 -19.00
CA SER A 159 -22.19 -1.91 -19.19
C SER A 159 -21.50 -3.26 -19.22
N GLY A 160 -22.05 -4.28 -19.80
CA GLY A 160 -21.19 -5.40 -20.25
C GLY A 160 -19.98 -4.95 -21.08
N ARG A 161 -19.85 -3.64 -21.30
CA ARG A 161 -18.70 -2.94 -21.87
C ARG A 161 -17.74 -2.33 -20.82
N HIS A 162 -18.15 -2.19 -19.57
CA HIS A 162 -17.35 -1.53 -18.52
C HIS A 162 -16.02 -2.21 -18.26
N ASP A 163 -16.04 -3.52 -18.09
CA ASP A 163 -14.82 -4.28 -17.78
C ASP A 163 -13.77 -4.21 -18.89
N ARG A 164 -14.20 -3.94 -20.13
CA ARG A 164 -13.30 -3.78 -21.28
C ARG A 164 -12.68 -2.40 -21.39
N LEU A 165 -13.23 -1.42 -20.67
CA LEU A 165 -12.83 -0.02 -20.78
C LEU A 165 -11.97 0.44 -19.60
N LEU A 166 -12.10 -0.22 -18.46
CA LEU A 166 -11.31 0.11 -17.27
C LEU A 166 -9.87 -0.28 -17.48
N LYS A 167 -8.99 0.70 -17.38
CA LYS A 167 -7.57 0.49 -17.47
C LYS A 167 -7.02 0.16 -16.08
N ASN A 168 -6.55 -1.05 -15.90
CA ASN A 168 -5.84 -1.40 -14.68
C ASN A 168 -4.37 -0.97 -14.76
N HIS A 169 -4.01 0.08 -14.01
CA HIS A 169 -2.68 0.67 -14.03
C HIS A 169 -1.63 -0.11 -13.25
N LEU A 170 -2.06 -0.99 -12.35
CA LEU A 170 -1.19 -1.74 -11.44
C LEU A 170 -1.25 -3.27 -11.68
N ALA A 171 -2.06 -3.73 -12.65
CA ALA A 171 -2.14 -5.15 -12.96
C ALA A 171 -0.78 -5.75 -13.30
N GLY A 172 -0.58 -6.97 -12.86
CA GLY A 172 0.65 -7.72 -13.13
C GLY A 172 1.82 -7.36 -12.22
N LYS A 173 1.76 -6.33 -11.38
CA LYS A 173 2.82 -6.04 -10.41
C LYS A 173 2.84 -7.07 -9.28
N VAL A 174 3.98 -7.18 -8.57
CA VAL A 174 4.10 -7.99 -7.36
C VAL A 174 4.01 -7.09 -6.14
N ALA A 175 3.33 -7.55 -5.09
CA ALA A 175 3.38 -6.90 -3.79
C ALA A 175 3.79 -7.86 -2.69
N GLY A 176 4.60 -7.36 -1.75
CA GLY A 176 4.98 -8.05 -0.53
C GLY A 176 4.73 -7.16 0.69
N PHE A 177 4.49 -7.79 1.82
CA PHE A 177 4.11 -7.13 3.06
C PHE A 177 4.96 -7.64 4.22
N PHE A 178 5.64 -6.73 4.90
CA PHE A 178 6.35 -6.99 6.14
C PHE A 178 5.67 -6.23 7.27
N ILE A 179 4.96 -6.94 8.11
CA ILE A 179 4.14 -6.36 9.18
C ILE A 179 4.74 -6.74 10.53
N HIS A 180 4.90 -5.78 11.42
CA HIS A 180 5.42 -6.01 12.74
C HIS A 180 4.54 -5.36 13.82
N GLY A 181 4.46 -6.02 14.98
CA GLY A 181 3.67 -5.54 16.11
C GLY A 181 4.31 -5.93 17.45
N ASP A 182 3.87 -5.30 18.53
CA ASP A 182 4.38 -5.55 19.88
C ASP A 182 3.57 -6.59 20.67
N GLY A 183 2.47 -7.08 20.13
CA GLY A 183 1.59 -7.99 20.87
C GLY A 183 0.87 -9.00 20.00
N GLY A 184 0.34 -10.02 20.65
CA GLY A 184 -0.61 -10.99 20.09
C GLY A 184 0.01 -12.09 19.24
N ALA A 185 1.09 -11.89 18.56
CA ALA A 185 1.72 -12.95 17.81
C ALA A 185 2.69 -13.71 18.71
N ASN A 186 2.46 -14.99 18.76
CA ASN A 186 3.34 -15.92 19.39
C ASN A 186 4.76 -15.82 18.82
N ASP A 187 5.70 -16.12 19.70
CA ASP A 187 7.11 -16.38 19.48
C ASP A 187 7.55 -16.51 18.01
N TYR A 188 8.57 -15.74 17.61
CA TYR A 188 9.23 -15.79 16.30
C TYR A 188 9.62 -17.17 15.81
N THR A 189 9.77 -18.10 16.75
CA THR A 189 10.11 -19.49 16.46
C THR A 189 8.96 -20.26 15.82
N LYS A 190 7.75 -19.72 15.86
CA LYS A 190 6.56 -20.34 15.27
C LYS A 190 6.12 -19.62 14.00
N ARG A 191 7.01 -19.62 13.02
CA ARG A 191 6.66 -19.25 11.65
C ARG A 191 5.48 -20.10 11.20
N ARG A 192 4.35 -19.45 10.91
CA ARG A 192 3.28 -20.17 10.21
C ARG A 192 3.75 -20.50 8.81
N PRO A 193 3.54 -21.74 8.35
CA PRO A 193 3.85 -22.11 6.97
C PRO A 193 3.14 -21.15 5.99
N PRO A 194 3.77 -20.83 4.84
CA PRO A 194 3.11 -20.12 3.76
C PRO A 194 1.78 -20.79 3.42
N GLY A 195 0.71 -20.00 3.27
CA GLY A 195 -0.63 -20.52 2.96
C GLY A 195 -1.49 -20.95 4.14
N SER A 196 -1.00 -20.87 5.37
CA SER A 196 -1.78 -21.22 6.57
C SER A 196 -2.85 -20.19 6.97
N TYR A 197 -3.08 -19.17 6.16
CA TYR A 197 -4.10 -18.12 6.36
C TYR A 197 -5.54 -18.61 6.45
N ARG A 198 -5.82 -19.84 6.03
CA ARG A 198 -7.19 -20.37 6.00
C ARG A 198 -7.74 -20.77 7.36
N ALA A 199 -6.91 -20.86 8.36
CA ALA A 199 -7.36 -21.24 9.67
C ALA A 199 -7.15 -20.08 10.64
N HIS A 200 -8.09 -19.19 10.69
CA HIS A 200 -8.30 -18.33 11.84
C HIS A 200 -8.70 -19.23 13.04
N GLN A 201 -7.75 -20.01 13.50
CA GLN A 201 -7.83 -20.81 14.72
C GLN A 201 -7.16 -20.09 15.88
N GLY A 202 -6.83 -18.79 15.68
CA GLY A 202 -6.47 -17.91 16.76
C GLY A 202 -7.68 -17.67 17.66
N SER A 203 -7.46 -17.54 18.95
CA SER A 203 -8.47 -17.04 19.87
C SER A 203 -9.08 -15.77 19.26
N PRO A 204 -10.41 -15.59 19.29
CA PRO A 204 -11.06 -14.35 18.85
C PRO A 204 -10.53 -13.11 19.60
N THR A 205 -9.76 -13.29 20.64
CA THR A 205 -9.17 -12.24 21.48
C THR A 205 -7.74 -11.84 21.09
N GLU A 206 -7.07 -12.57 20.18
CA GLU A 206 -5.68 -12.29 19.80
C GLU A 206 -5.49 -12.42 18.27
N PRO A 207 -5.82 -11.38 17.49
CA PRO A 207 -5.57 -11.37 16.06
C PRO A 207 -4.07 -11.45 15.76
N ASP A 208 -3.72 -12.13 14.68
CA ASP A 208 -2.35 -12.20 14.19
C ASP A 208 -1.93 -10.82 13.61
N VAL A 209 -0.65 -10.49 13.70
CA VAL A 209 -0.12 -9.23 13.13
C VAL A 209 -0.41 -9.08 11.63
N VAL A 210 -0.50 -10.18 10.92
CA VAL A 210 -0.82 -10.19 9.48
C VAL A 210 -2.28 -9.85 9.19
N ASP A 211 -3.18 -10.07 10.13
CA ASP A 211 -4.60 -9.71 9.97
C ASP A 211 -4.76 -8.20 9.77
N ALA A 212 -3.85 -7.41 10.35
CA ALA A 212 -3.83 -5.96 10.20
C ALA A 212 -3.68 -5.48 8.75
N VAL A 213 -3.08 -6.28 7.88
CA VAL A 213 -2.82 -5.90 6.48
C VAL A 213 -3.76 -6.60 5.49
N MET A 214 -4.54 -7.57 5.92
CA MET A 214 -5.40 -8.36 5.02
C MET A 214 -6.36 -7.53 4.14
N PRO A 215 -7.00 -6.46 4.64
CA PRO A 215 -7.82 -5.60 3.79
C PRO A 215 -7.03 -4.98 2.61
N ILE A 216 -5.76 -4.63 2.84
CA ILE A 216 -4.87 -4.10 1.81
C ILE A 216 -4.48 -5.20 0.82
N VAL A 217 -4.19 -6.41 1.30
CA VAL A 217 -3.89 -7.58 0.47
C VAL A 217 -5.05 -7.88 -0.48
N TRP A 218 -6.28 -7.90 0.03
CA TRP A 218 -7.47 -8.13 -0.79
C TRP A 218 -7.66 -7.03 -1.84
N GLN A 219 -7.46 -5.78 -1.46
CA GLN A 219 -7.51 -4.66 -2.41
C GLN A 219 -6.47 -4.80 -3.52
N CYS A 220 -5.23 -5.20 -3.18
CA CYS A 220 -4.18 -5.46 -4.15
C CYS A 220 -4.58 -6.58 -5.13
N ARG A 221 -5.05 -7.71 -4.60
CA ARG A 221 -5.50 -8.85 -5.41
C ARG A 221 -6.66 -8.47 -6.33
N TRP A 222 -7.64 -7.73 -5.81
CA TRP A 222 -8.74 -7.19 -6.61
C TRP A 222 -8.25 -6.28 -7.73
N SER A 223 -7.19 -5.51 -7.49
CA SER A 223 -6.55 -4.66 -8.51
C SER A 223 -5.63 -5.42 -9.47
N GLY A 224 -5.63 -6.75 -9.46
CA GLY A 224 -4.81 -7.58 -10.35
C GLY A 224 -3.31 -7.56 -9.99
N ILE A 225 -2.97 -7.14 -8.78
CA ILE A 225 -1.62 -7.20 -8.24
C ILE A 225 -1.40 -8.59 -7.68
N THR A 226 -0.30 -9.22 -8.05
CA THR A 226 0.08 -10.56 -7.56
C THR A 226 0.56 -10.47 -6.12
N VAL A 227 -0.18 -11.06 -5.19
CA VAL A 227 0.17 -11.15 -3.77
C VAL A 227 0.04 -12.60 -3.31
N PRO A 228 1.07 -13.44 -3.52
CA PRO A 228 1.10 -14.79 -2.95
C PRO A 228 1.22 -14.74 -1.42
N ASP A 229 0.70 -15.75 -0.75
CA ASP A 229 0.70 -15.81 0.71
C ASP A 229 2.12 -15.83 1.31
N ASP A 230 3.09 -16.38 0.61
CA ASP A 230 4.50 -16.42 1.01
C ASP A 230 5.20 -15.05 0.96
N LEU A 231 4.55 -14.03 0.39
CA LEU A 231 5.00 -12.64 0.39
C LEU A 231 4.34 -11.78 1.47
N ILE A 232 3.61 -12.42 2.40
CA ILE A 232 3.02 -11.74 3.57
C ILE A 232 3.73 -12.26 4.81
N VAL A 233 4.52 -11.42 5.45
CA VAL A 233 5.35 -11.77 6.60
C VAL A 233 4.92 -10.94 7.79
N GLY A 234 4.52 -11.61 8.86
CA GLY A 234 4.21 -11.02 10.16
C GLY A 234 5.28 -11.36 11.18
N VAL A 235 5.72 -10.38 11.95
CA VAL A 235 6.70 -10.58 13.02
C VAL A 235 6.32 -9.81 14.28
N THR A 236 6.64 -10.35 15.44
CA THR A 236 6.47 -9.66 16.73
C THR A 236 7.79 -9.00 17.14
N SER A 237 7.78 -7.73 17.48
CA SER A 237 8.97 -6.96 17.78
C SER A 237 8.96 -6.41 19.19
N GLY A 238 9.30 -7.27 20.17
CA GLY A 238 9.71 -6.81 21.50
C GLY A 238 8.63 -6.17 22.35
N LYS A 239 7.56 -6.91 22.66
CA LYS A 239 6.59 -6.50 23.68
C LYS A 239 7.29 -6.21 25.02
N GLY A 240 7.05 -5.03 25.57
CA GLY A 240 7.58 -4.63 26.88
C GLY A 240 9.05 -4.21 26.89
N VAL A 241 9.73 -4.18 25.75
CA VAL A 241 11.09 -3.64 25.65
C VAL A 241 11.01 -2.13 25.40
N PRO A 242 11.76 -1.29 26.13
CA PRO A 242 11.85 0.14 25.85
C PRO A 242 12.16 0.39 24.38
N TYR A 243 11.56 1.40 23.80
CA TYR A 243 11.66 1.65 22.36
C TYR A 243 13.11 1.94 21.92
N SER A 244 13.89 2.59 22.77
CA SER A 244 15.33 2.84 22.60
C SER A 244 16.17 1.57 22.57
N GLU A 245 15.73 0.50 23.24
CA GLU A 245 16.44 -0.78 23.30
C GLU A 245 15.92 -1.79 22.28
N ASN A 246 14.75 -1.50 21.67
CA ASN A 246 14.11 -2.39 20.75
C ASN A 246 14.76 -2.33 19.37
N ARG A 247 15.85 -3.05 19.23
CA ARG A 247 16.50 -3.28 17.95
C ARG A 247 15.88 -4.52 17.31
N PHE A 248 15.59 -4.42 16.01
CA PHE A 248 15.29 -5.63 15.26
C PHE A 248 16.46 -6.60 15.35
N ASN A 249 16.20 -7.79 15.85
CA ASN A 249 17.21 -8.84 15.95
C ASN A 249 17.51 -9.45 14.57
N GLU A 250 18.55 -10.26 14.47
CA GLU A 250 18.96 -10.86 13.21
C GLU A 250 17.89 -11.79 12.59
N ALA A 251 17.04 -12.41 13.42
CA ALA A 251 15.95 -13.25 12.92
C ALA A 251 14.89 -12.43 12.17
N ILE A 252 14.57 -11.23 12.67
CA ILE A 252 13.62 -10.31 12.00
C ILE A 252 14.21 -9.78 10.69
N ILE A 253 15.49 -9.42 10.72
CA ILE A 253 16.22 -8.95 9.54
C ILE A 253 16.29 -10.06 8.51
N GLY A 254 16.58 -11.29 8.95
CA GLY A 254 16.56 -12.47 8.09
C GLY A 254 15.21 -12.70 7.44
N ALA A 255 14.11 -12.55 8.17
CA ALA A 255 12.76 -12.64 7.62
C ALA A 255 12.48 -11.56 6.55
N ALA A 256 12.97 -10.33 6.77
CA ALA A 256 12.88 -9.27 5.77
C ALA A 256 13.73 -9.59 4.52
N HIS A 257 14.95 -10.12 4.69
CA HIS A 257 15.78 -10.57 3.57
C HIS A 257 15.10 -11.65 2.75
N GLU A 258 14.49 -12.66 3.40
CA GLU A 258 13.78 -13.72 2.69
C GLU A 258 12.59 -13.17 1.90
N LEU A 259 11.81 -12.25 2.46
CA LEU A 259 10.72 -11.60 1.74
C LEU A 259 11.23 -10.90 0.49
N ILE A 260 12.27 -10.06 0.63
CA ILE A 260 12.85 -9.32 -0.50
C ILE A 260 13.36 -10.28 -1.57
N ASN A 261 14.10 -11.32 -1.17
CA ASN A 261 14.62 -12.33 -2.11
C ASN A 261 13.49 -13.03 -2.88
N ARG A 262 12.39 -13.40 -2.20
CA ARG A 262 11.22 -14.01 -2.85
C ARG A 262 10.56 -13.06 -3.85
N VAL A 263 10.43 -11.77 -3.51
CA VAL A 263 9.88 -10.76 -4.44
C VAL A 263 10.77 -10.63 -5.68
N ILE A 264 12.09 -10.52 -5.50
CA ILE A 264 13.06 -10.44 -6.60
C ILE A 264 12.95 -11.68 -7.50
N ASN A 265 13.00 -12.88 -6.92
CA ASN A 265 12.89 -14.13 -7.67
C ASN A 265 11.55 -14.23 -8.43
N ARG A 266 10.48 -13.72 -7.84
CA ARG A 266 9.15 -13.69 -8.48
C ARG A 266 9.10 -12.75 -9.68
N ILE A 267 9.87 -11.67 -9.68
CA ILE A 267 9.98 -10.77 -10.82
C ILE A 267 10.90 -11.40 -11.90
N GLU A 268 12.02 -11.99 -11.49
CA GLU A 268 12.99 -12.65 -12.40
C GLU A 268 12.40 -13.87 -13.14
N SER A 269 11.38 -14.50 -12.56
CA SER A 269 10.72 -15.69 -13.14
C SER A 269 9.58 -15.37 -14.14
N ARG A 270 9.32 -14.09 -14.44
CA ARG A 270 8.33 -13.62 -15.41
C ARG A 270 8.92 -13.45 -16.79
#